data_a95480969e39454fd9e0dea13474bc07
#
_entry.id   a95480969e39454fd9e0dea13474bc07
#
_cell.length_a   1.000
_cell.length_b   1.000
_cell.length_c   1.000
_cell.angle_alpha   90.00
_cell.angle_beta   90.00
_cell.angle_gamma   90.00
#
_symmetry.space_group_name_H-M   'P 1'
#
loop_
_entity.id
_entity.type
_entity.pdbx_description
1 polymer ?
#
loop_
_entity_poly.entity_id
_entity_poly.type
_entity_poly.pdbx_seq_one_letter_code
_entity_poly.pdbx_strand_id
1 'polypeptide(L)'
;MGERSARIIVASTRASDGVYTDKCGPIIAEWLEQHGFSATEPEVVADGNPVGEALRNALDDDVDVILTTGGTGISPTDSTPDQTVAVVDYMIPGLAEAIRQSGLPNVPTSVLSRGVCGVADRTLIVNLPGSPGGVRDGLGVLADVLDHALDQIAGKDHER
;
A
#
# COMPACT_ATOMS: atom_id res chain seq x y z
N MET A 1 -6.55 -16.11 18.71
CA MET A 1 -6.53 -15.13 17.64
C MET A 1 -5.13 -14.98 17.11
N GLY A 2 -4.95 -15.16 15.84
CA GLY A 2 -3.67 -15.00 15.20
C GLY A 2 -3.27 -13.55 15.02
N GLU A 3 -1.99 -13.32 14.93
CA GLU A 3 -1.44 -12.02 14.56
C GLU A 3 -1.81 -11.73 13.10
N ARG A 4 -2.15 -10.48 12.83
CA ARG A 4 -2.44 -10.05 11.46
C ARG A 4 -1.15 -10.00 10.65
N SER A 5 -1.25 -10.35 9.38
CA SER A 5 -0.11 -10.44 8.48
C SER A 5 -0.16 -9.38 7.39
N ALA A 6 1.02 -8.95 6.95
CA ALA A 6 1.16 -7.91 5.95
C ALA A 6 2.32 -8.20 4.99
N ARG A 7 2.24 -7.63 3.80
CA ARG A 7 3.33 -7.60 2.82
C ARG A 7 3.59 -6.17 2.41
N ILE A 8 4.83 -5.88 2.08
CA ILE A 8 5.25 -4.56 1.61
C ILE A 8 5.90 -4.72 0.25
N ILE A 9 5.42 -3.97 -0.73
CA ILE A 9 5.97 -3.95 -2.08
C ILE A 9 6.44 -2.54 -2.40
N VAL A 10 7.72 -2.41 -2.76
CA VAL A 10 8.31 -1.14 -3.15
C VAL A 10 8.52 -1.16 -4.65
N ALA A 11 7.77 -0.33 -5.37
CA ALA A 11 7.88 -0.19 -6.82
C ALA A 11 8.90 0.90 -7.12
N SER A 12 10.12 0.49 -7.47
CA SER A 12 11.20 1.41 -7.80
C SER A 12 12.24 0.69 -8.64
N THR A 13 12.29 1.02 -9.92
CA THR A 13 13.30 0.46 -10.83
C THR A 13 14.71 0.82 -10.35
N ARG A 14 14.92 2.05 -9.89
CA ARG A 14 16.24 2.50 -9.44
C ARG A 14 16.69 1.77 -8.19
N ALA A 15 15.78 1.55 -7.23
CA ALA A 15 16.12 0.80 -6.03
C ALA A 15 16.34 -0.68 -6.33
N SER A 16 15.53 -1.28 -7.22
CA SER A 16 15.69 -2.69 -7.60
C SER A 16 17.00 -2.93 -8.35
N ASP A 17 17.48 -1.94 -9.11
CA ASP A 17 18.76 -2.00 -9.82
C ASP A 17 19.95 -1.63 -8.93
N GLY A 18 19.72 -1.29 -7.67
CA GLY A 18 20.79 -0.91 -6.77
C GLY A 18 21.33 0.51 -6.96
N VAL A 19 20.63 1.35 -7.75
CA VAL A 19 21.05 2.72 -8.04
C VAL A 19 20.89 3.61 -6.82
N TYR A 20 19.86 3.36 -5.99
CA TYR A 20 19.72 4.05 -4.71
C TYR A 20 19.09 3.13 -3.69
N THR A 21 19.18 3.52 -2.40
CA THR A 21 18.65 2.73 -1.29
C THR A 21 17.19 3.10 -1.03
N ASP A 22 16.33 2.08 -0.95
CA ASP A 22 14.94 2.28 -0.58
C ASP A 22 14.82 2.79 0.85
N LYS A 23 14.07 3.86 1.05
CA LYS A 23 13.79 4.45 2.36
C LYS A 23 12.37 4.23 2.83
N CYS A 24 11.45 3.99 1.90
CA CYS A 24 10.03 3.88 2.20
C CYS A 24 9.65 2.54 2.80
N GLY A 25 10.21 1.46 2.27
CA GLY A 25 9.94 0.11 2.79
C GLY A 25 10.21 -0.03 4.28
N PRO A 26 11.39 0.40 4.76
CA PRO A 26 11.69 0.34 6.20
C PRO A 26 10.71 1.16 7.07
N ILE A 27 10.26 2.32 6.60
CA ILE A 27 9.26 3.13 7.33
C ILE A 27 7.96 2.35 7.47
N ILE A 28 7.51 1.71 6.41
CA ILE A 28 6.28 0.91 6.41
C ILE A 28 6.45 -0.31 7.34
N ALA A 29 7.59 -0.99 7.25
CA ALA A 29 7.86 -2.17 8.06
C ALA A 29 7.83 -1.84 9.56
N GLU A 30 8.46 -0.74 9.95
CA GLU A 30 8.46 -0.30 11.34
C GLU A 30 7.04 0.05 11.81
N TRP A 31 6.27 0.75 10.96
CA TRP A 31 4.91 1.12 11.30
C TRP A 31 4.03 -0.13 11.49
N LEU A 32 4.16 -1.12 10.62
CA LEU A 32 3.40 -2.36 10.73
C LEU A 32 3.74 -3.10 12.02
N GLU A 33 5.03 -3.19 12.36
CA GLU A 33 5.46 -3.82 13.61
C GLU A 33 4.85 -3.12 14.82
N GLN A 34 4.88 -1.79 14.83
CA GLN A 34 4.31 -1.00 15.91
C GLN A 34 2.80 -1.18 16.06
N HIS A 35 2.12 -1.58 14.98
CA HIS A 35 0.67 -1.78 14.95
C HIS A 35 0.27 -3.26 15.07
N GLY A 36 1.21 -4.12 15.44
CA GLY A 36 0.91 -5.52 15.76
C GLY A 36 0.84 -6.46 14.55
N PHE A 37 1.39 -6.04 13.41
CA PHE A 37 1.40 -6.89 12.21
C PHE A 37 2.67 -7.69 12.12
N SER A 38 2.54 -8.94 11.65
CA SER A 38 3.66 -9.74 11.20
C SER A 38 3.89 -9.42 9.72
N ALA A 39 5.06 -8.91 9.40
CA ALA A 39 5.39 -8.56 8.02
C ALA A 39 6.75 -9.13 7.64
N THR A 40 6.85 -9.61 6.39
CA THR A 40 8.14 -9.96 5.82
C THR A 40 8.90 -8.68 5.44
N GLU A 41 10.17 -8.83 5.09
CA GLU A 41 10.93 -7.69 4.61
C GLU A 41 10.31 -7.09 3.36
N PRO A 42 10.44 -5.76 3.15
CA PRO A 42 9.94 -5.15 1.94
C PRO A 42 10.52 -5.80 0.68
N GLU A 43 9.67 -6.08 -0.28
CA GLU A 43 10.08 -6.61 -1.57
C GLU A 43 10.22 -5.44 -2.54
N VAL A 44 11.45 -5.17 -2.99
CA VAL A 44 11.74 -4.07 -3.93
C VAL A 44 11.74 -4.64 -5.34
N VAL A 45 10.87 -4.11 -6.18
CA VAL A 45 10.70 -4.58 -7.56
C VAL A 45 10.75 -3.40 -8.53
N ALA A 46 11.04 -3.70 -9.80
CA ALA A 46 10.98 -2.70 -10.85
C ALA A 46 9.51 -2.30 -11.11
N ASP A 47 9.33 -1.08 -11.62
CA ASP A 47 8.02 -0.62 -12.06
C ASP A 47 7.47 -1.51 -13.17
N GLY A 48 6.15 -1.57 -13.28
CA GLY A 48 5.47 -2.34 -14.33
C GLY A 48 5.05 -3.73 -13.88
N ASN A 49 5.19 -4.71 -14.76
CA ASN A 49 4.73 -6.08 -14.52
C ASN A 49 5.27 -6.71 -13.23
N PRO A 50 6.52 -6.45 -12.80
CA PRO A 50 6.99 -7.01 -11.53
C PRO A 50 6.15 -6.63 -10.32
N VAL A 51 5.51 -5.46 -10.34
CA VAL A 51 4.59 -5.06 -9.28
C VAL A 51 3.38 -5.99 -9.24
N GLY A 52 2.79 -6.27 -10.39
CA GLY A 52 1.65 -7.20 -10.48
C GLY A 52 2.01 -8.61 -10.04
N GLU A 53 3.18 -9.09 -10.40
CA GLU A 53 3.66 -10.40 -9.96
C GLU A 53 3.83 -10.45 -8.45
N ALA A 54 4.41 -9.41 -7.86
CA ALA A 54 4.58 -9.32 -6.41
C ALA A 54 3.21 -9.28 -5.69
N LEU A 55 2.24 -8.54 -6.26
CA LEU A 55 0.88 -8.50 -5.71
C LEU A 55 0.24 -9.89 -5.72
N ARG A 56 0.31 -10.60 -6.84
CA ARG A 56 -0.28 -11.93 -6.94
C ARG A 56 0.39 -12.92 -6.01
N ASN A 57 1.71 -12.87 -5.87
CA ASN A 57 2.43 -13.74 -4.95
C ASN A 57 2.02 -13.47 -3.50
N ALA A 58 1.86 -12.20 -3.13
CA ALA A 58 1.43 -11.83 -1.79
C ALA A 58 -0.02 -12.28 -1.52
N LEU A 59 -0.89 -12.19 -2.53
CA LEU A 59 -2.28 -12.65 -2.40
C LEU A 59 -2.35 -14.16 -2.20
N ASP A 60 -1.45 -14.92 -2.82
CA ASP A 60 -1.39 -16.38 -2.63
C ASP A 60 -1.05 -16.77 -1.19
N ASP A 61 -0.41 -15.88 -0.44
CA ASP A 61 -0.04 -16.12 0.96
C ASP A 61 -1.16 -15.73 1.94
N ASP A 62 -2.32 -15.30 1.45
CA ASP A 62 -3.50 -14.99 2.26
C ASP A 62 -3.23 -13.97 3.36
N VAL A 63 -2.48 -12.92 3.04
CA VAL A 63 -2.19 -11.87 4.02
C VAL A 63 -3.39 -10.95 4.24
N ASP A 64 -3.42 -10.26 5.37
CA ASP A 64 -4.52 -9.35 5.70
C ASP A 64 -4.42 -8.04 4.94
N VAL A 65 -3.19 -7.52 4.75
CA VAL A 65 -2.99 -6.25 4.06
C VAL A 65 -1.71 -6.28 3.24
N ILE A 66 -1.77 -5.64 2.08
CA ILE A 66 -0.59 -5.37 1.25
C ILE A 66 -0.47 -3.87 1.13
N LEU A 67 0.68 -3.33 1.55
CA LEU A 67 0.98 -1.92 1.39
C LEU A 67 2.04 -1.78 0.30
N THR A 68 1.72 -1.01 -0.74
CA THR A 68 2.69 -0.70 -1.78
C THR A 68 3.14 0.74 -1.63
N THR A 69 4.33 1.05 -2.11
CA THR A 69 4.84 2.41 -2.20
C THR A 69 5.56 2.60 -3.52
N GLY A 70 5.40 3.78 -4.12
CA GLY A 70 6.03 4.11 -5.39
C GLY A 70 5.18 3.75 -6.59
N GLY A 71 5.56 4.30 -7.74
CA GLY A 71 4.90 4.04 -9.02
C GLY A 71 3.48 4.57 -9.14
N THR A 72 3.10 5.57 -8.34
CA THR A 72 1.72 6.07 -8.29
C THR A 72 1.47 7.37 -9.04
N GLY A 73 2.50 7.97 -9.62
CA GLY A 73 2.36 9.26 -10.30
C GLY A 73 1.88 9.14 -11.73
N ILE A 74 2.19 10.16 -12.53
CA ILE A 74 1.78 10.25 -13.93
C ILE A 74 2.96 10.12 -14.90
N SER A 75 4.11 9.65 -14.41
CA SER A 75 5.24 9.33 -15.27
C SER A 75 4.91 8.10 -16.12
N PRO A 76 5.49 8.00 -17.35
CA PRO A 76 5.18 6.87 -18.23
C PRO A 76 5.47 5.49 -17.64
N THR A 77 6.40 5.39 -16.69
CA THR A 77 6.75 4.11 -16.05
C THR A 77 5.90 3.81 -14.81
N ASP A 78 5.12 4.78 -14.31
CA ASP A 78 4.28 4.59 -13.12
C ASP A 78 3.07 3.75 -13.49
N SER A 79 2.99 2.53 -12.95
CA SER A 79 1.87 1.63 -13.25
C SER A 79 1.37 0.87 -12.03
N THR A 80 1.81 1.20 -10.83
CA THR A 80 1.35 0.52 -9.62
C THR A 80 -0.18 0.53 -9.48
N PRO A 81 -0.88 1.66 -9.73
CA PRO A 81 -2.35 1.66 -9.67
C PRO A 81 -2.97 0.70 -10.68
N ASP A 82 -2.43 0.65 -11.90
CA ASP A 82 -2.97 -0.21 -12.96
C ASP A 82 -2.78 -1.69 -12.59
N GLN A 83 -1.63 -2.05 -12.05
CA GLN A 83 -1.36 -3.41 -11.59
C GLN A 83 -2.27 -3.79 -10.42
N THR A 84 -2.56 -2.84 -9.55
CA THR A 84 -3.46 -3.08 -8.40
C THR A 84 -4.90 -3.26 -8.85
N VAL A 85 -5.38 -2.41 -9.77
CA VAL A 85 -6.73 -2.52 -10.32
C VAL A 85 -6.95 -3.89 -10.96
N ALA A 86 -5.92 -4.45 -11.60
CA ALA A 86 -6.02 -5.75 -12.26
C ALA A 86 -6.24 -6.91 -11.30
N VAL A 87 -5.94 -6.77 -10.02
CA VAL A 87 -6.04 -7.87 -9.04
C VAL A 87 -7.13 -7.67 -8.00
N VAL A 88 -7.66 -6.45 -7.81
CA VAL A 88 -8.71 -6.23 -6.81
C VAL A 88 -10.08 -6.60 -7.35
N ASP A 89 -10.94 -7.04 -6.45
CA ASP A 89 -12.33 -7.34 -6.75
C ASP A 89 -13.18 -6.08 -6.76
N TYR A 90 -12.86 -5.12 -5.89
CA TYR A 90 -13.53 -3.82 -5.85
C TYR A 90 -12.61 -2.79 -5.21
N MET A 91 -12.93 -1.52 -5.45
CA MET A 91 -12.13 -0.38 -5.02
C MET A 91 -12.73 0.27 -3.79
N ILE A 92 -11.88 0.97 -3.04
CA ILE A 92 -12.28 1.82 -1.91
C ILE A 92 -11.83 3.25 -2.22
N PRO A 93 -12.59 3.99 -3.06
CA PRO A 93 -12.14 5.31 -3.52
C PRO A 93 -11.95 6.32 -2.39
N GLY A 94 -12.78 6.24 -1.33
CA GLY A 94 -12.68 7.19 -0.23
C GLY A 94 -11.37 7.06 0.53
N LEU A 95 -10.84 5.85 0.69
CA LEU A 95 -9.56 5.66 1.35
C LEU A 95 -8.41 6.21 0.51
N ALA A 96 -8.42 5.92 -0.79
CA ALA A 96 -7.41 6.45 -1.70
C ALA A 96 -7.43 7.98 -1.73
N GLU A 97 -8.62 8.59 -1.73
CA GLU A 97 -8.75 10.04 -1.73
C GLU A 97 -8.24 10.64 -0.41
N ALA A 98 -8.54 10.01 0.72
CA ALA A 98 -8.05 10.49 2.01
C ALA A 98 -6.52 10.49 2.07
N ILE A 99 -5.89 9.48 1.48
CA ILE A 99 -4.42 9.41 1.41
C ILE A 99 -3.89 10.56 0.55
N ARG A 100 -4.49 10.85 -0.62
CA ARG A 100 -4.10 11.99 -1.44
C ARG A 100 -4.24 13.30 -0.69
N GLN A 101 -5.36 13.50 -0.01
CA GLN A 101 -5.64 14.72 0.74
C GLN A 101 -4.67 14.92 1.91
N SER A 102 -4.12 13.84 2.46
CA SER A 102 -3.22 13.93 3.61
C SER A 102 -1.92 14.68 3.28
N GLY A 103 -1.55 14.79 2.01
CA GLY A 103 -0.38 15.57 1.60
C GLY A 103 -0.64 17.07 1.51
N LEU A 104 -1.89 17.50 1.55
CA LEU A 104 -2.26 18.91 1.41
C LEU A 104 -2.29 19.62 2.77
N PRO A 105 -2.00 20.90 2.82
CA PRO A 105 -1.52 21.79 1.73
C PRO A 105 -0.01 21.71 1.49
N ASN A 106 0.73 20.94 2.28
CA ASN A 106 2.20 20.98 2.27
C ASN A 106 2.80 20.44 0.97
N VAL A 107 2.17 19.46 0.34
CA VAL A 107 2.64 18.85 -0.90
C VAL A 107 1.53 18.94 -1.95
N PRO A 108 1.44 20.11 -2.65
CA PRO A 108 0.36 20.29 -3.64
C PRO A 108 0.33 19.22 -4.73
N THR A 109 1.49 18.65 -5.09
CA THR A 109 1.58 17.63 -6.12
C THR A 109 0.99 16.28 -5.70
N SER A 110 0.60 16.10 -4.43
CA SER A 110 -0.05 14.86 -3.98
C SER A 110 -1.33 14.57 -4.76
N VAL A 111 -1.99 15.60 -5.31
CA VAL A 111 -3.20 15.43 -6.13
C VAL A 111 -2.92 14.70 -7.45
N LEU A 112 -1.66 14.62 -7.87
CA LEU A 112 -1.27 13.92 -9.10
C LEU A 112 -1.10 12.41 -8.86
N SER A 113 -1.15 11.95 -7.62
CA SER A 113 -1.10 10.53 -7.34
C SER A 113 -2.35 9.83 -7.87
N ARG A 114 -2.14 8.75 -8.62
CA ARG A 114 -3.22 7.88 -9.11
C ARG A 114 -3.42 6.67 -8.19
N GLY A 115 -2.79 6.66 -7.01
CA GLY A 115 -2.85 5.55 -6.08
C GLY A 115 -4.27 5.11 -5.77
N VAL A 116 -4.46 3.81 -5.65
CA VAL A 116 -5.77 3.21 -5.39
C VAL A 116 -5.72 2.37 -4.12
N CYS A 117 -6.90 2.13 -3.56
CA CYS A 117 -7.10 1.17 -2.49
C CYS A 117 -8.21 0.23 -2.92
N GLY A 118 -8.10 -1.03 -2.58
CA GLY A 118 -9.11 -2.00 -2.94
C GLY A 118 -8.99 -3.28 -2.13
N VAL A 119 -9.89 -4.20 -2.39
CA VAL A 119 -9.92 -5.50 -1.71
C VAL A 119 -9.85 -6.59 -2.76
N ALA A 120 -8.94 -7.53 -2.57
CA ALA A 120 -8.83 -8.73 -3.38
C ALA A 120 -9.07 -9.92 -2.44
N ASP A 121 -10.15 -10.67 -2.67
CA ASP A 121 -10.60 -11.74 -1.79
C ASP A 121 -10.74 -11.19 -0.36
N ARG A 122 -9.85 -11.53 0.56
CA ARG A 122 -9.87 -11.02 1.93
C ARG A 122 -8.69 -10.13 2.29
N THR A 123 -7.99 -9.65 1.28
CA THR A 123 -6.79 -8.83 1.47
C THR A 123 -7.08 -7.38 1.09
N LEU A 124 -6.79 -6.46 2.00
CA LEU A 124 -6.81 -5.02 1.69
C LEU A 124 -5.50 -4.66 1.00
N ILE A 125 -5.59 -3.95 -0.12
CA ILE A 125 -4.41 -3.45 -0.84
C ILE A 125 -4.46 -1.93 -0.84
N VAL A 126 -3.36 -1.29 -0.42
CA VAL A 126 -3.27 0.17 -0.34
C VAL A 126 -2.01 0.63 -1.05
N ASN A 127 -2.17 1.51 -2.03
CA ASN A 127 -1.03 2.17 -2.67
C ASN A 127 -0.67 3.43 -1.88
N LEU A 128 0.58 3.52 -1.46
CA LEU A 128 1.12 4.71 -0.77
C LEU A 128 2.05 5.47 -1.72
N PRO A 129 2.20 6.78 -1.50
CA PRO A 129 3.14 7.57 -2.31
C PRO A 129 4.57 7.05 -2.21
N GLY A 130 5.41 7.48 -3.15
CA GLY A 130 6.79 7.02 -3.26
C GLY A 130 7.81 7.85 -2.49
N SER A 131 7.39 8.76 -1.62
CA SER A 131 8.29 9.57 -0.82
C SER A 131 8.12 9.27 0.66
N PRO A 132 9.18 9.39 1.47
CA PRO A 132 9.06 9.15 2.91
C PRO A 132 7.98 9.98 3.60
N GLY A 133 7.87 11.27 3.25
CA GLY A 133 6.82 12.13 3.82
C GLY A 133 5.43 11.68 3.43
N GLY A 134 5.24 11.34 2.15
CA GLY A 134 3.95 10.84 1.67
C GLY A 134 3.56 9.52 2.31
N VAL A 135 4.54 8.62 2.51
CA VAL A 135 4.30 7.35 3.20
C VAL A 135 3.82 7.61 4.62
N ARG A 136 4.50 8.48 5.36
CA ARG A 136 4.10 8.82 6.74
C ARG A 136 2.71 9.41 6.80
N ASP A 137 2.40 10.31 5.89
CA ASP A 137 1.06 10.93 5.82
C ASP A 137 -0.01 9.87 5.55
N GLY A 138 0.23 8.99 4.58
CA GLY A 138 -0.71 7.91 4.25
C GLY A 138 -0.89 6.92 5.38
N LEU A 139 0.18 6.55 6.06
CA LEU A 139 0.11 5.66 7.21
C LEU A 139 -0.69 6.30 8.35
N GLY A 140 -0.61 7.62 8.50
CA GLY A 140 -1.43 8.35 9.47
C GLY A 140 -2.93 8.20 9.19
N VAL A 141 -3.32 8.21 7.93
CA VAL A 141 -4.72 7.94 7.53
C VAL A 141 -5.10 6.52 7.89
N LEU A 142 -4.24 5.55 7.56
CA LEU A 142 -4.51 4.14 7.84
C LEU A 142 -4.64 3.86 9.34
N ALA A 143 -3.89 4.55 10.18
CA ALA A 143 -3.92 4.34 11.62
C ALA A 143 -5.34 4.46 12.19
N ASP A 144 -6.16 5.33 11.59
CA ASP A 144 -7.51 5.59 12.08
C ASP A 144 -8.56 4.58 11.58
N VAL A 145 -8.26 3.83 10.50
CA VAL A 145 -9.29 3.02 9.84
C VAL A 145 -8.89 1.57 9.62
N LEU A 146 -7.60 1.22 9.74
CA LEU A 146 -7.12 -0.10 9.30
C LEU A 146 -7.76 -1.26 10.06
N ASP A 147 -7.78 -1.21 11.38
CA ASP A 147 -8.36 -2.30 12.18
C ASP A 147 -9.83 -2.51 11.84
N HIS A 148 -10.58 -1.40 11.71
CA HIS A 148 -12.00 -1.47 11.38
C HIS A 148 -12.19 -2.07 9.97
N ALA A 149 -11.36 -1.65 9.00
CA ALA A 149 -11.44 -2.16 7.64
C ALA A 149 -11.20 -3.67 7.60
N LEU A 150 -10.16 -4.14 8.30
CA LEU A 150 -9.84 -5.56 8.31
C LEU A 150 -10.90 -6.38 9.02
N ASP A 151 -11.52 -5.84 10.07
CA ASP A 151 -12.64 -6.48 10.74
C ASP A 151 -13.83 -6.62 9.80
N GLN A 152 -14.15 -5.59 9.03
CA GLN A 152 -15.24 -5.65 8.05
C GLN A 152 -14.95 -6.69 6.96
N ILE A 153 -13.74 -6.71 6.45
CA ILE A 153 -13.33 -7.69 5.41
C ILE A 153 -13.46 -9.11 5.95
N ALA A 154 -13.16 -9.33 7.23
CA ALA A 154 -13.31 -10.63 7.87
C ALA A 154 -14.77 -10.99 8.20
N GLY A 155 -15.71 -10.09 7.93
CA GLY A 155 -17.13 -10.33 8.18
C GLY A 155 -17.54 -10.16 9.63
N LYS A 156 -16.75 -9.43 10.44
CA LYS A 156 -17.10 -9.19 11.83
C LYS A 156 -18.12 -8.06 11.95
N ASP A 157 -19.15 -8.25 12.81
CA ASP A 157 -20.12 -7.23 13.08
C ASP A 157 -19.53 -6.19 14.03
N HIS A 158 -19.83 -4.93 13.77
CA HIS A 158 -19.48 -3.83 14.65
C HIS A 158 -20.74 -3.20 15.20
N GLU A 159 -20.86 -3.19 16.52
CA GLU A 159 -21.90 -2.41 17.19
C GLU A 159 -21.39 -0.98 17.39
N ARG A 160 -22.28 -0.05 17.17
CA ARG A 160 -21.98 1.35 17.40
C ARG A 160 -22.48 1.80 18.76
#